data_6ce07f132cbb5b64cd5f86ba604d3447
#
_entry.id   6ce07f132cbb5b64cd5f86ba604d3447
#
_cell.length_a   1.000
_cell.length_b   1.000
_cell.length_c   1.000
_cell.angle_alpha   90.00
_cell.angle_beta   90.00
_cell.angle_gamma   90.00
#
_symmetry.space_group_name_H-M   'P 1'
#
loop_
_entity.id
_entity.type
_entity.pdbx_description
1 polymer ?
#
loop_
_entity_poly.entity_id
_entity_poly.type
_entity_poly.pdbx_seq_one_letter_code
_entity_poly.pdbx_strand_id
1 'polypeptide(L)'
;MMLPPLILPRFKTDIAVARQRLGQGLCMPFEVAGSSGELRMEPGTAPVGIQPLCFETACGVLAFSEPGPQFSLMGECPVTLEQAGSDPDAWFWELFQHHLSPQVQALFGYLRLLPGARPMNFGCRLCVTLGASRVAGYLWLSVESFLALCKAGPWRSRAEPMPAQFRLAVDVTLGHLRLSMHQLRGLRAGDVLVLERAFFSASGAGHVQVGKQRLVGWIDAESGPMRLTLTSIEDMFVDEDFATQPYSEHEDETAVMDVFGHEPFDELSMALNVRCGTLNLTLGELRNLAPGAVLGVAGYAPGTAGLYYGDRPLGLGQLVEVDGRLGLQMSRVIFSR
;
A
#
# COMPACT_ATOMS: atom_id res chain seq x y z
N MET A 1 -8.68 -19.34 34.47
CA MET A 1 -7.37 -19.29 33.79
C MET A 1 -7.33 -17.99 33.01
N MET A 2 -6.61 -16.95 33.52
CA MET A 2 -6.52 -15.67 32.82
C MET A 2 -5.55 -15.82 31.63
N LEU A 3 -6.01 -15.55 30.45
CA LEU A 3 -5.15 -15.47 29.26
C LEU A 3 -4.20 -14.27 29.43
N PRO A 4 -2.90 -14.41 29.15
CA PRO A 4 -1.98 -13.29 29.21
C PRO A 4 -2.40 -12.21 28.19
N PRO A 5 -2.32 -10.92 28.57
CA PRO A 5 -2.66 -9.85 27.65
C PRO A 5 -1.73 -9.85 26.44
N LEU A 6 -2.26 -9.54 25.28
CA LEU A 6 -1.49 -9.38 24.05
C LEU A 6 -0.52 -8.19 24.19
N ILE A 7 0.79 -8.48 24.23
CA ILE A 7 1.84 -7.46 24.28
C ILE A 7 2.33 -7.19 22.87
N LEU A 8 1.94 -6.06 22.32
CA LEU A 8 2.39 -5.61 20.98
C LEU A 8 3.64 -4.72 21.10
N PRO A 9 4.64 -4.89 20.22
CA PRO A 9 5.75 -3.96 20.14
C PRO A 9 5.24 -2.57 19.73
N ARG A 10 5.63 -1.55 20.51
CA ARG A 10 5.22 -0.16 20.26
C ARG A 10 6.26 0.54 19.40
N PHE A 11 5.86 1.08 18.27
CA PHE A 11 6.68 1.92 17.41
C PHE A 11 6.12 3.35 17.40
N LYS A 12 7.04 4.34 17.44
CA LYS A 12 6.65 5.72 17.17
C LYS A 12 6.36 5.87 15.67
N THR A 13 5.48 6.79 15.32
CA THR A 13 5.10 7.08 13.92
C THR A 13 6.31 7.37 13.03
N ASP A 14 7.27 8.16 13.54
CA ASP A 14 8.49 8.51 12.81
C ASP A 14 9.33 7.30 12.44
N ILE A 15 9.41 6.29 13.34
CA ILE A 15 10.11 5.02 13.05
C ILE A 15 9.39 4.26 11.93
N ALA A 16 8.07 4.25 11.93
CA ALA A 16 7.29 3.58 10.87
C ALA A 16 7.51 4.26 9.52
N VAL A 17 7.44 5.59 9.48
CA VAL A 17 7.71 6.39 8.26
C VAL A 17 9.14 6.18 7.76
N ALA A 18 10.13 6.21 8.65
CA ALA A 18 11.53 5.98 8.28
C ALA A 18 11.75 4.58 7.71
N ARG A 19 11.18 3.55 8.33
CA ARG A 19 11.26 2.15 7.85
C ARG A 19 10.56 1.96 6.51
N GLN A 20 9.40 2.60 6.31
CA GLN A 20 8.67 2.55 5.05
C GLN A 20 9.49 3.17 3.91
N ARG A 21 10.07 4.36 4.14
CA ARG A 21 10.93 5.01 3.14
C ARG A 21 12.17 4.19 2.82
N LEU A 22 12.85 3.70 3.85
CA LEU A 22 14.02 2.86 3.68
C LEU A 22 13.69 1.55 2.97
N GLY A 23 12.52 0.93 3.28
CA GLY A 23 12.06 -0.31 2.66
C GLY A 23 11.86 -0.23 1.15
N GLN A 24 11.57 0.97 0.64
CA GLN A 24 11.47 1.22 -0.80
C GLN A 24 12.84 1.29 -1.50
N GLY A 25 13.94 1.37 -0.72
CA GLY A 25 15.26 1.69 -1.24
C GLY A 25 15.34 3.15 -1.73
N LEU A 26 16.38 3.83 -1.37
CA LEU A 26 16.60 5.24 -1.76
C LEU A 26 17.89 5.35 -2.56
N CYS A 27 17.85 6.08 -3.66
CA CYS A 27 19.04 6.40 -4.43
C CYS A 27 19.12 7.91 -4.71
N MET A 28 20.33 8.44 -4.69
CA MET A 28 20.65 9.83 -4.99
C MET A 28 21.85 9.88 -5.94
N PRO A 29 21.71 10.44 -7.14
CA PRO A 29 22.80 10.63 -8.06
C PRO A 29 23.73 11.75 -7.60
N PHE A 30 25.02 11.62 -7.89
CA PHE A 30 26.03 12.66 -7.72
C PHE A 30 27.09 12.57 -8.80
N GLU A 31 27.97 13.56 -8.89
CA GLU A 31 29.08 13.59 -9.87
C GLU A 31 30.39 13.97 -9.20
N VAL A 32 31.47 13.32 -9.59
CA VAL A 32 32.83 13.64 -9.17
C VAL A 32 33.71 13.72 -10.40
N ALA A 33 34.33 14.86 -10.66
CA ALA A 33 35.23 15.07 -11.80
C ALA A 33 34.69 14.54 -13.13
N GLY A 34 33.39 14.76 -13.40
CA GLY A 34 32.71 14.31 -14.62
C GLY A 34 32.32 12.82 -14.64
N SER A 35 32.61 12.08 -13.58
CA SER A 35 32.18 10.70 -13.41
C SER A 35 30.86 10.63 -12.66
N SER A 36 29.87 9.91 -13.18
CA SER A 36 28.58 9.70 -12.54
C SER A 36 28.70 8.71 -11.37
N GLY A 37 28.10 9.09 -10.24
CA GLY A 37 28.02 8.27 -9.04
C GLY A 37 26.60 8.17 -8.50
N GLU A 38 26.40 7.24 -7.58
CA GLU A 38 25.11 7.02 -6.90
C GLU A 38 25.33 6.64 -5.44
N LEU A 39 24.65 7.35 -4.55
CA LEU A 39 24.45 6.94 -3.17
C LEU A 39 23.17 6.10 -3.08
N ARG A 40 23.25 4.96 -2.39
CA ARG A 40 22.10 4.07 -2.21
C ARG A 40 21.95 3.67 -0.76
N MET A 41 20.76 3.88 -0.21
CA MET A 41 20.38 3.40 1.11
C MET A 41 19.32 2.29 0.98
N GLU A 42 19.59 1.16 1.62
CA GLU A 42 18.75 -0.04 1.58
C GLU A 42 18.61 -0.63 2.98
N PRO A 43 17.53 -1.38 3.28
CA PRO A 43 17.50 -2.19 4.48
C PRO A 43 18.70 -3.11 4.55
N GLY A 44 19.27 -3.28 5.72
CA GLY A 44 20.42 -4.16 5.92
C GLY A 44 20.62 -4.53 7.37
N THR A 45 21.44 -5.52 7.61
CA THR A 45 21.83 -5.95 8.96
C THR A 45 23.12 -5.26 9.36
N ALA A 46 23.14 -4.71 10.56
CA ALA A 46 24.34 -4.08 11.11
C ALA A 46 25.46 -5.13 11.25
N PRO A 47 26.68 -4.81 10.81
CA PRO A 47 27.81 -5.71 10.99
C PRO A 47 28.19 -5.81 12.47
N VAL A 48 28.57 -7.01 12.90
CA VAL A 48 28.98 -7.27 14.28
C VAL A 48 30.49 -7.05 14.44
N GLY A 49 30.89 -6.42 15.55
CA GLY A 49 32.32 -6.25 15.87
C GLY A 49 33.02 -5.10 15.16
N ILE A 50 32.34 -4.30 14.36
CA ILE A 50 32.91 -3.11 13.71
C ILE A 50 32.71 -1.90 14.63
N GLN A 51 33.76 -1.11 14.83
CA GLN A 51 33.69 0.19 15.48
C GLN A 51 33.47 1.27 14.40
N PRO A 52 32.26 1.86 14.33
CA PRO A 52 31.98 2.88 13.34
C PRO A 52 32.65 4.19 13.71
N LEU A 53 33.02 4.98 12.71
CA LEU A 53 33.41 6.36 12.91
C LEU A 53 32.20 7.27 12.77
N CYS A 54 32.06 8.16 13.76
CA CYS A 54 30.93 9.07 13.84
C CYS A 54 31.32 10.47 13.33
N PHE A 55 30.40 11.06 12.57
CA PHE A 55 30.53 12.40 12.01
C PHE A 55 29.31 13.22 12.36
N GLU A 56 29.52 14.45 12.77
CA GLU A 56 28.49 15.47 12.86
C GLU A 56 28.27 16.06 11.46
N THR A 57 27.02 16.25 11.10
CA THR A 57 26.58 16.82 9.81
C THR A 57 25.41 17.77 10.04
N ALA A 58 25.01 18.54 9.03
CA ALA A 58 23.80 19.35 9.10
C ALA A 58 22.51 18.52 9.33
N CYS A 59 22.53 17.24 8.98
CA CYS A 59 21.41 16.30 9.22
C CYS A 59 21.46 15.62 10.59
N GLY A 60 22.49 15.87 11.41
CA GLY A 60 22.75 15.24 12.69
C GLY A 60 23.95 14.30 12.65
N VAL A 61 24.04 13.40 13.64
CA VAL A 61 25.17 12.46 13.77
C VAL A 61 24.96 11.25 12.88
N LEU A 62 25.96 10.94 12.06
CA LEU A 62 26.05 9.80 11.15
C LEU A 62 27.25 8.94 11.53
N ALA A 63 27.09 7.64 11.67
CA ALA A 63 28.17 6.71 11.98
C ALA A 63 28.35 5.71 10.83
N PHE A 64 29.56 5.63 10.29
CA PHE A 64 29.87 4.82 9.12
C PHE A 64 30.76 3.62 9.49
N SER A 65 30.46 2.45 8.91
CA SER A 65 31.32 1.28 9.09
C SER A 65 32.59 1.33 8.22
N GLU A 66 32.51 1.94 7.05
CA GLU A 66 33.57 2.00 6.04
C GLU A 66 33.77 3.43 5.51
N PRO A 67 34.02 4.44 6.40
CA PRO A 67 34.02 5.83 5.98
C PRO A 67 35.13 6.18 4.97
N GLY A 68 36.35 5.65 5.13
CA GLY A 68 37.47 5.95 4.21
C GLY A 68 37.17 5.61 2.76
N PRO A 69 36.87 4.34 2.45
CA PRO A 69 36.51 3.92 1.09
C PRO A 69 35.24 4.62 0.56
N GLN A 70 34.21 4.82 1.42
CA GLN A 70 32.97 5.49 1.02
C GLN A 70 33.21 6.96 0.65
N PHE A 71 33.91 7.70 1.49
CA PHE A 71 34.22 9.10 1.24
C PHE A 71 35.14 9.31 0.05
N SER A 72 36.10 8.35 -0.18
CA SER A 72 36.95 8.38 -1.35
C SER A 72 36.21 8.32 -2.69
N LEU A 73 35.00 7.72 -2.70
CA LEU A 73 34.15 7.70 -3.89
C LEU A 73 33.20 8.92 -3.96
N MET A 74 33.05 9.67 -2.86
CA MET A 74 32.16 10.84 -2.81
C MET A 74 32.87 12.15 -3.17
N GLY A 75 34.19 12.13 -3.32
CA GLY A 75 35.00 13.32 -3.59
C GLY A 75 36.16 13.02 -4.54
N GLU A 76 36.89 14.08 -4.93
CA GLU A 76 38.04 13.99 -5.84
C GLU A 76 39.30 13.46 -5.16
N CYS A 77 39.35 13.53 -3.82
CA CYS A 77 40.52 13.12 -3.05
C CYS A 77 40.26 11.78 -2.33
N PRO A 78 41.16 10.81 -2.43
CA PRO A 78 41.08 9.60 -1.64
C PRO A 78 41.27 9.90 -0.14
N VAL A 79 40.47 9.25 0.70
CA VAL A 79 40.51 9.41 2.16
C VAL A 79 41.19 8.21 2.78
N THR A 80 42.34 8.41 3.41
CA THR A 80 42.98 7.44 4.32
C THR A 80 42.82 7.94 5.75
N LEU A 81 42.02 7.21 6.56
CA LEU A 81 41.70 7.64 7.92
C LEU A 81 42.89 7.66 8.87
N GLU A 82 43.95 6.88 8.58
CA GLU A 82 45.22 6.93 9.31
C GLU A 82 45.88 8.32 9.22
N GLN A 83 45.69 9.03 8.11
CA GLN A 83 46.21 10.40 7.92
C GLN A 83 45.29 11.47 8.48
N ALA A 84 44.01 11.19 8.64
CA ALA A 84 43.04 12.15 9.15
C ALA A 84 43.21 12.44 10.65
N GLY A 85 43.96 11.61 11.35
CA GLY A 85 44.14 11.72 12.80
C GLY A 85 42.85 11.56 13.59
N SER A 86 42.97 11.55 14.90
CA SER A 86 41.81 11.59 15.81
C SER A 86 41.36 13.02 16.15
N ASP A 87 42.01 14.05 15.57
CA ASP A 87 41.70 15.44 15.80
C ASP A 87 40.49 15.88 14.96
N PRO A 88 39.35 16.23 15.58
CA PRO A 88 38.14 16.69 14.87
C PRO A 88 38.34 17.96 14.06
N ASP A 89 39.31 18.81 14.42
CA ASP A 89 39.59 20.09 13.79
C ASP A 89 40.80 20.02 12.81
N ALA A 90 41.20 18.80 12.43
CA ALA A 90 42.29 18.62 11.48
C ALA A 90 41.98 19.33 10.15
N TRP A 91 42.95 20.13 9.64
CA TRP A 91 42.88 20.83 8.36
C TRP A 91 42.48 19.92 7.17
N PHE A 92 42.71 18.60 7.32
CA PHE A 92 42.34 17.60 6.35
C PHE A 92 40.83 17.57 6.09
N TRP A 93 39.99 17.67 7.12
CA TRP A 93 38.53 17.61 6.96
C TRP A 93 37.98 18.87 6.28
N GLU A 94 38.56 20.03 6.51
CA GLU A 94 38.24 21.28 5.80
C GLU A 94 38.58 21.15 4.31
N LEU A 95 39.80 20.68 4.02
CA LEU A 95 40.25 20.44 2.64
C LEU A 95 39.39 19.41 1.95
N PHE A 96 39.09 18.29 2.63
CA PHE A 96 38.27 17.23 2.08
C PHE A 96 36.84 17.70 1.72
N GLN A 97 36.24 18.55 2.56
CA GLN A 97 34.90 19.11 2.30
C GLN A 97 34.87 19.92 1.00
N HIS A 98 35.92 20.64 0.67
CA HIS A 98 36.02 21.39 -0.58
C HIS A 98 36.13 20.50 -1.82
N HIS A 99 36.60 19.27 -1.66
CA HIS A 99 36.75 18.30 -2.75
C HIS A 99 35.60 17.28 -2.81
N LEU A 100 34.60 17.37 -1.92
CA LEU A 100 33.38 16.58 -2.02
C LEU A 100 32.58 16.99 -3.25
N SER A 101 31.90 16.01 -3.84
CA SER A 101 30.85 16.27 -4.84
C SER A 101 29.89 17.35 -4.34
N PRO A 102 29.52 18.36 -5.15
CA PRO A 102 28.60 19.41 -4.74
C PRO A 102 27.24 18.88 -4.22
N GLN A 103 26.74 17.78 -4.80
CA GLN A 103 25.51 17.14 -4.36
C GLN A 103 25.65 16.49 -2.98
N VAL A 104 26.80 15.86 -2.71
CA VAL A 104 27.10 15.24 -1.42
C VAL A 104 27.39 16.32 -0.36
N GLN A 105 28.07 17.39 -0.75
CA GLN A 105 28.28 18.55 0.13
C GLN A 105 26.93 19.19 0.52
N ALA A 106 26.03 19.39 -0.44
CA ALA A 106 24.68 19.90 -0.16
C ALA A 106 23.89 18.95 0.76
N LEU A 107 24.10 17.64 0.63
CA LEU A 107 23.43 16.63 1.46
C LEU A 107 23.89 16.67 2.91
N PHE A 108 25.20 16.70 3.16
CA PHE A 108 25.77 16.66 4.50
C PHE A 108 25.90 18.05 5.14
N GLY A 109 25.98 19.11 4.33
CA GLY A 109 26.27 20.48 4.75
C GLY A 109 27.72 20.61 5.19
N TYR A 110 28.12 19.89 6.21
CA TYR A 110 29.50 19.78 6.71
C TYR A 110 29.76 18.35 7.25
N LEU A 111 31.03 18.01 7.39
CA LEU A 111 31.48 16.76 8.00
C LEU A 111 32.51 17.10 9.08
N ARG A 112 32.19 16.80 10.32
CA ARG A 112 33.11 16.96 11.46
C ARG A 112 33.24 15.64 12.19
N LEU A 113 34.46 15.14 12.33
CA LEU A 113 34.72 13.91 13.07
C LEU A 113 34.32 14.11 14.54
N LEU A 114 33.56 13.14 15.08
CA LEU A 114 33.05 13.17 16.46
C LEU A 114 33.60 11.95 17.24
N PRO A 115 34.79 12.05 17.85
CA PRO A 115 35.38 10.95 18.59
C PRO A 115 34.53 10.56 19.78
N GLY A 116 34.43 9.24 20.05
CA GLY A 116 33.73 8.72 21.23
C GLY A 116 32.20 8.73 21.18
N ALA A 117 31.58 9.23 20.09
CA ALA A 117 30.13 9.11 19.92
C ALA A 117 29.73 7.64 19.73
N ARG A 118 28.55 7.29 20.26
CA ARG A 118 28.02 5.93 20.11
C ARG A 118 27.08 5.85 18.91
N PRO A 119 27.10 4.74 18.17
CA PRO A 119 26.19 4.53 17.07
C PRO A 119 24.72 4.50 17.57
N MET A 120 23.83 5.01 16.72
CA MET A 120 22.39 5.06 16.99
C MET A 120 21.71 3.73 16.68
N ASN A 121 20.49 3.55 17.18
CA ASN A 121 19.75 2.29 17.05
C ASN A 121 19.02 2.12 15.70
N PHE A 122 19.03 3.13 14.85
CA PHE A 122 18.49 3.04 13.50
C PHE A 122 19.66 3.01 12.52
N GLY A 123 19.49 2.31 11.40
CA GLY A 123 20.55 2.25 10.40
C GLY A 123 20.13 1.53 9.14
N CYS A 124 21.00 1.63 8.15
CA CYS A 124 20.80 1.09 6.82
C CYS A 124 22.12 0.69 6.17
N ARG A 125 22.05 -0.15 5.17
CA ARG A 125 23.16 -0.39 4.26
C ARG A 125 23.33 0.84 3.38
N LEU A 126 24.53 1.41 3.36
CA LEU A 126 24.93 2.50 2.47
C LEU A 126 25.88 1.95 1.41
N CYS A 127 25.49 2.06 0.16
CA CYS A 127 26.34 1.71 -0.99
C CYS A 127 26.65 2.97 -1.77
N VAL A 128 27.93 3.17 -2.05
CA VAL A 128 28.45 4.28 -2.86
C VAL A 128 29.03 3.69 -4.14
N THR A 129 28.62 4.20 -5.27
CA THR A 129 29.17 3.82 -6.58
C THR A 129 29.70 5.06 -7.29
N LEU A 130 30.82 4.93 -7.97
CA LEU A 130 31.39 5.97 -8.84
C LEU A 130 32.03 5.28 -10.06
N GLY A 131 31.46 5.45 -11.24
CA GLY A 131 31.86 4.69 -12.41
C GLY A 131 31.78 3.19 -12.18
N ALA A 132 32.89 2.47 -12.34
CA ALA A 132 32.99 1.02 -12.09
C ALA A 132 33.26 0.65 -10.61
N SER A 133 33.64 1.61 -9.78
CA SER A 133 33.97 1.39 -8.37
C SER A 133 32.71 1.35 -7.51
N ARG A 134 32.71 0.43 -6.53
CA ARG A 134 31.59 0.28 -5.60
C ARG A 134 32.09 -0.07 -4.21
N VAL A 135 31.58 0.64 -3.21
CA VAL A 135 31.84 0.37 -1.78
C VAL A 135 30.50 0.25 -1.07
N ALA A 136 30.35 -0.78 -0.26
CA ALA A 136 29.20 -0.99 0.57
C ALA A 136 29.62 -1.01 2.02
N GLY A 137 28.89 -0.31 2.87
CA GLY A 137 29.07 -0.29 4.30
C GLY A 137 27.71 -0.15 4.99
N TYR A 138 27.76 0.09 6.29
CA TYR A 138 26.57 0.32 7.10
C TYR A 138 26.62 1.73 7.70
N LEU A 139 25.48 2.37 7.71
CA LEU A 139 25.27 3.70 8.25
C LEU A 139 24.32 3.62 9.44
N TRP A 140 24.78 4.02 10.62
CA TRP A 140 23.92 4.21 11.81
C TRP A 140 23.61 5.67 12.00
N LEU A 141 22.38 5.97 12.37
CA LEU A 141 21.90 7.33 12.58
C LEU A 141 20.64 7.31 13.46
N SER A 142 20.19 8.47 13.93
CA SER A 142 18.86 8.57 14.54
C SER A 142 17.77 8.57 13.48
N VAL A 143 16.53 8.31 13.88
CA VAL A 143 15.37 8.41 12.98
C VAL A 143 15.20 9.84 12.46
N GLU A 144 15.41 10.81 13.33
CA GLU A 144 15.36 12.24 13.01
C GLU A 144 16.42 12.60 11.97
N SER A 145 17.67 12.13 12.17
CA SER A 145 18.78 12.32 11.23
C SER A 145 18.49 11.68 9.88
N PHE A 146 17.90 10.47 9.86
CA PHE A 146 17.49 9.81 8.62
C PHE A 146 16.43 10.62 7.88
N LEU A 147 15.40 11.08 8.56
CA LEU A 147 14.35 11.89 7.95
C LEU A 147 14.87 13.25 7.46
N ALA A 148 15.82 13.87 8.19
CA ALA A 148 16.51 15.09 7.78
C ALA A 148 17.34 14.82 6.51
N LEU A 149 18.12 13.73 6.47
CA LEU A 149 18.89 13.32 5.31
C LEU A 149 18.00 13.07 4.08
N CYS A 150 16.83 12.45 4.27
CA CYS A 150 15.85 12.24 3.20
C CYS A 150 15.25 13.56 2.67
N LYS A 151 15.24 14.63 3.46
CA LYS A 151 14.76 15.96 3.03
C LYS A 151 15.86 16.80 2.37
N ALA A 152 17.12 16.60 2.78
CA ALA A 152 18.25 17.40 2.32
C ALA A 152 18.68 17.09 0.87
N GLY A 153 18.42 15.89 0.38
CA GLY A 153 18.85 15.46 -0.96
C GLY A 153 17.71 15.09 -1.90
N PRO A 154 17.98 15.05 -3.21
CA PRO A 154 17.02 14.65 -4.24
C PRO A 154 16.88 13.10 -4.31
N TRP A 155 16.57 12.49 -3.19
CA TRP A 155 16.39 11.04 -3.10
C TRP A 155 15.22 10.55 -3.94
N ARG A 156 15.45 9.47 -4.69
CA ARG A 156 14.43 8.78 -5.47
C ARG A 156 14.20 7.40 -4.88
N SER A 157 12.93 6.99 -4.80
CA SER A 157 12.60 5.61 -4.46
C SER A 157 13.07 4.67 -5.58
N ARG A 158 13.70 3.56 -5.18
CA ARG A 158 14.10 2.50 -6.09
C ARG A 158 13.08 1.36 -6.15
N ALA A 159 11.94 1.49 -5.51
CA ALA A 159 10.90 0.48 -5.60
C ALA A 159 10.64 0.18 -7.08
N GLU A 160 10.97 -1.04 -7.49
CA GLU A 160 10.60 -1.50 -8.82
C GLU A 160 9.07 -1.46 -8.91
N PRO A 161 8.52 -0.86 -9.96
CA PRO A 161 7.09 -0.89 -10.15
C PRO A 161 6.65 -2.35 -10.24
N MET A 162 5.50 -2.66 -9.61
CA MET A 162 4.91 -4.00 -9.72
C MET A 162 4.89 -4.45 -11.18
N PRO A 163 5.31 -5.71 -11.46
CA PRO A 163 5.39 -6.21 -12.82
C PRO A 163 4.07 -6.06 -13.56
N ALA A 164 4.12 -5.66 -14.83
CA ALA A 164 2.92 -5.46 -15.64
C ALA A 164 2.05 -6.73 -15.73
N GLN A 165 2.66 -7.91 -15.66
CA GLN A 165 2.00 -9.22 -15.66
C GLN A 165 1.37 -9.64 -14.31
N PHE A 166 1.49 -8.81 -13.25
CA PHE A 166 0.85 -9.10 -11.96
C PHE A 166 -0.66 -9.17 -12.14
N ARG A 167 -1.25 -10.34 -11.82
CA ARG A 167 -2.68 -10.59 -12.02
C ARG A 167 -3.49 -10.05 -10.85
N LEU A 168 -4.58 -9.39 -11.19
CA LEU A 168 -5.57 -8.85 -10.28
C LEU A 168 -6.90 -9.51 -10.58
N ALA A 169 -7.59 -9.96 -9.54
CA ALA A 169 -8.97 -10.41 -9.60
C ALA A 169 -9.85 -9.31 -8.99
N VAL A 170 -10.76 -8.75 -9.78
CA VAL A 170 -11.66 -7.68 -9.35
C VAL A 170 -13.09 -8.17 -9.45
N ASP A 171 -13.77 -8.26 -8.31
CA ASP A 171 -15.16 -8.69 -8.29
C ASP A 171 -16.09 -7.67 -8.93
N VAL A 172 -16.96 -8.14 -9.81
CA VAL A 172 -18.03 -7.35 -10.41
C VAL A 172 -19.24 -7.41 -9.49
N THR A 173 -19.31 -6.46 -8.57
CA THR A 173 -20.41 -6.31 -7.63
C THR A 173 -21.52 -5.48 -8.26
N LEU A 174 -22.72 -6.04 -8.34
CA LEU A 174 -23.90 -5.39 -8.91
C LEU A 174 -24.58 -4.44 -7.92
N GLY A 175 -24.40 -4.68 -6.63
CA GLY A 175 -24.92 -3.86 -5.55
C GLY A 175 -24.90 -4.53 -4.20
N HIS A 176 -25.44 -3.85 -3.22
CA HIS A 176 -25.51 -4.27 -1.82
C HIS A 176 -26.95 -4.30 -1.34
N LEU A 177 -27.19 -5.18 -0.36
CA LEU A 177 -28.45 -5.23 0.41
C LEU A 177 -28.13 -5.65 1.84
N ARG A 178 -29.07 -5.41 2.74
CA ARG A 178 -28.98 -5.83 4.14
C ARG A 178 -30.10 -6.80 4.44
N LEU A 179 -29.78 -7.88 5.15
CA LEU A 179 -30.77 -8.81 5.70
C LEU A 179 -30.45 -9.05 7.16
N SER A 180 -31.48 -9.14 7.99
CA SER A 180 -31.31 -9.66 9.34
C SER A 180 -30.99 -11.15 9.32
N MET A 181 -30.38 -11.65 10.38
CA MET A 181 -30.12 -13.07 10.52
C MET A 181 -31.40 -13.91 10.41
N HIS A 182 -32.51 -13.39 10.95
CA HIS A 182 -33.84 -14.01 10.82
C HIS A 182 -34.29 -14.10 9.36
N GLN A 183 -34.18 -13.02 8.59
CA GLN A 183 -34.52 -13.00 7.16
C GLN A 183 -33.61 -13.96 6.36
N LEU A 184 -32.30 -13.97 6.69
CA LEU A 184 -31.36 -14.86 6.02
C LEU A 184 -31.67 -16.34 6.28
N ARG A 185 -32.03 -16.71 7.53
CA ARG A 185 -32.47 -18.07 7.87
C ARG A 185 -33.75 -18.50 7.16
N GLY A 186 -34.64 -17.53 6.90
CA GLY A 186 -35.90 -17.72 6.18
C GLY A 186 -35.74 -17.85 4.67
N LEU A 187 -34.58 -17.48 4.11
CA LEU A 187 -34.36 -17.37 2.67
C LEU A 187 -34.50 -18.74 1.95
N ARG A 188 -35.23 -18.75 0.85
CA ARG A 188 -35.55 -19.94 0.06
C ARG A 188 -35.36 -19.68 -1.43
N ALA A 189 -35.26 -20.76 -2.20
CA ALA A 189 -35.38 -20.69 -3.65
C ALA A 189 -36.73 -20.10 -4.05
N GLY A 190 -36.75 -19.18 -4.98
CA GLY A 190 -37.90 -18.42 -5.41
C GLY A 190 -38.02 -17.02 -4.79
N ASP A 191 -37.40 -16.77 -3.63
CA ASP A 191 -37.41 -15.45 -3.00
C ASP A 191 -36.68 -14.42 -3.87
N VAL A 192 -37.19 -13.20 -3.87
CA VAL A 192 -36.61 -12.08 -4.62
C VAL A 192 -36.00 -11.06 -3.66
N LEU A 193 -34.72 -10.81 -3.83
CA LEU A 193 -33.97 -9.82 -3.07
C LEU A 193 -33.76 -8.56 -3.93
N VAL A 194 -34.28 -7.43 -3.49
CA VAL A 194 -34.08 -6.15 -4.17
C VAL A 194 -32.86 -5.46 -3.59
N LEU A 195 -31.96 -4.95 -4.44
CA LEU A 195 -30.76 -4.24 -4.00
C LEU A 195 -31.12 -2.89 -3.38
N GLU A 196 -30.61 -2.63 -2.18
CA GLU A 196 -30.76 -1.33 -1.52
C GLU A 196 -29.91 -0.26 -2.23
N ARG A 197 -28.68 -0.64 -2.58
CA ARG A 197 -27.77 0.21 -3.35
C ARG A 197 -27.26 -0.59 -4.56
N ALA A 198 -27.76 -0.23 -5.73
CA ALA A 198 -27.33 -0.83 -6.99
C ALA A 198 -26.17 -0.04 -7.59
N PHE A 199 -25.16 -0.73 -8.08
CA PHE A 199 -24.04 -0.18 -8.87
C PHE A 199 -24.28 -0.34 -10.36
N PHE A 200 -25.19 -1.24 -10.72
CA PHE A 200 -25.67 -1.46 -12.08
C PHE A 200 -27.19 -1.33 -12.12
N SER A 201 -27.70 -0.76 -13.19
CA SER A 201 -29.12 -0.73 -13.49
C SER A 201 -29.62 -2.06 -14.02
N ALA A 202 -30.94 -2.23 -14.11
CA ALA A 202 -31.54 -3.39 -14.77
C ALA A 202 -31.17 -3.49 -16.27
N SER A 203 -30.83 -2.36 -16.91
CA SER A 203 -30.34 -2.33 -18.30
C SER A 203 -28.85 -2.72 -18.45
N GLY A 204 -28.16 -3.04 -17.34
CA GLY A 204 -26.75 -3.42 -17.36
C GLY A 204 -25.75 -2.24 -17.33
N ALA A 205 -26.21 -0.99 -17.35
CA ALA A 205 -25.35 0.17 -17.23
C ALA A 205 -24.94 0.38 -15.77
N GLY A 206 -23.64 0.64 -15.53
CA GLY A 206 -23.15 0.81 -14.17
C GLY A 206 -21.64 0.99 -14.09
N HIS A 207 -21.06 0.63 -12.95
CA HIS A 207 -19.64 0.80 -12.76
C HIS A 207 -19.02 -0.27 -11.84
N VAL A 208 -17.72 -0.51 -12.03
CA VAL A 208 -16.86 -1.32 -11.16
C VAL A 208 -15.81 -0.43 -10.55
N GLN A 209 -15.57 -0.53 -9.25
CA GLN A 209 -14.53 0.21 -8.55
C GLN A 209 -13.24 -0.62 -8.48
N VAL A 210 -12.12 -0.04 -8.91
CA VAL A 210 -10.79 -0.64 -8.85
C VAL A 210 -9.81 0.36 -8.23
N GLY A 211 -9.54 0.19 -6.95
CA GLY A 211 -8.74 1.16 -6.19
C GLY A 211 -9.40 2.54 -6.17
N LYS A 212 -8.70 3.56 -6.72
CA LYS A 212 -9.20 4.93 -6.83
C LYS A 212 -9.92 5.22 -8.16
N GLN A 213 -10.05 4.23 -9.02
CA GLN A 213 -10.69 4.38 -10.32
C GLN A 213 -12.07 3.74 -10.33
N ARG A 214 -13.00 4.41 -11.01
CA ARG A 214 -14.33 3.91 -11.31
C ARG A 214 -14.39 3.62 -12.80
N LEU A 215 -14.54 2.34 -13.14
CA LEU A 215 -14.72 1.86 -14.51
C LEU A 215 -16.20 1.89 -14.82
N VAL A 216 -16.65 2.91 -15.55
CA VAL A 216 -18.05 3.06 -15.95
C VAL A 216 -18.28 2.36 -17.27
N GLY A 217 -19.39 1.63 -17.39
CA GLY A 217 -19.69 0.88 -18.60
C GLY A 217 -21.04 0.14 -18.50
N TRP A 218 -21.19 -0.83 -19.35
CA TRP A 218 -22.38 -1.67 -19.37
C TRP A 218 -21.98 -3.15 -19.53
N ILE A 219 -22.73 -4.00 -18.87
CA ILE A 219 -22.57 -5.47 -18.94
C ILE A 219 -23.49 -5.98 -20.02
N ASP A 220 -22.90 -6.66 -21.02
CA ASP A 220 -23.62 -7.43 -22.04
C ASP A 220 -23.60 -8.92 -21.67
N ALA A 221 -24.78 -9.50 -21.74
CA ALA A 221 -25.01 -10.91 -21.47
C ALA A 221 -25.77 -11.64 -22.60
N GLU A 222 -26.16 -10.92 -23.66
CA GLU A 222 -27.06 -11.48 -24.69
C GLU A 222 -26.36 -12.38 -25.70
N SER A 223 -25.07 -12.21 -25.96
CA SER A 223 -24.39 -12.82 -27.10
C SER A 223 -23.23 -13.75 -26.73
N GLY A 224 -23.21 -14.38 -25.54
CA GLY A 224 -22.11 -15.28 -25.19
C GLY A 224 -21.58 -15.05 -23.76
N PRO A 225 -20.27 -15.19 -23.51
CA PRO A 225 -19.72 -14.95 -22.18
C PRO A 225 -19.93 -13.49 -21.77
N MET A 226 -20.26 -13.28 -20.50
CA MET A 226 -20.51 -11.96 -19.94
C MET A 226 -19.32 -11.02 -20.14
N ARG A 227 -19.57 -9.80 -20.58
CA ARG A 227 -18.54 -8.79 -20.89
C ARG A 227 -18.93 -7.43 -20.31
N LEU A 228 -17.94 -6.72 -19.81
CA LEU A 228 -18.08 -5.32 -19.40
C LEU A 228 -17.42 -4.45 -20.49
N THR A 229 -18.22 -3.62 -21.16
CA THR A 229 -17.73 -2.63 -22.13
C THR A 229 -17.62 -1.28 -21.44
N LEU A 230 -16.42 -0.69 -21.45
CA LEU A 230 -16.16 0.58 -20.77
C LEU A 230 -16.62 1.76 -21.61
N THR A 231 -17.31 2.70 -20.99
CA THR A 231 -17.69 4.00 -21.59
C THR A 231 -16.81 5.14 -21.10
N SER A 232 -16.42 5.12 -19.81
CA SER A 232 -15.50 6.10 -19.23
C SER A 232 -14.71 5.48 -18.08
N ILE A 233 -13.61 6.14 -17.73
CA ILE A 233 -12.80 5.84 -16.55
C ILE A 233 -12.70 7.13 -15.76
N GLU A 234 -13.14 7.09 -14.50
CA GLU A 234 -13.20 8.25 -13.62
C GLU A 234 -12.25 8.05 -12.45
N ASP A 235 -11.39 9.01 -12.17
CA ASP A 235 -10.60 9.02 -10.94
C ASP A 235 -11.48 9.51 -9.80
N MET A 236 -11.65 8.69 -8.78
CA MET A 236 -12.32 9.10 -7.55
C MET A 236 -11.31 9.89 -6.70
N PHE A 237 -11.49 11.19 -6.60
CA PHE A 237 -10.90 11.96 -5.52
C PHE A 237 -11.55 11.43 -4.23
N VAL A 238 -10.74 10.81 -3.37
CA VAL A 238 -11.21 10.36 -2.07
C VAL A 238 -11.44 11.62 -1.24
N ASP A 239 -12.66 12.12 -1.20
CA ASP A 239 -13.12 12.83 -0.03
C ASP A 239 -13.01 11.83 1.12
N GLU A 240 -12.29 12.20 2.18
CA GLU A 240 -11.92 11.34 3.33
C GLU A 240 -13.12 10.78 4.12
N ASP A 241 -14.34 10.99 3.66
CA ASP A 241 -15.59 10.59 4.30
C ASP A 241 -15.99 9.11 4.12
N PHE A 242 -15.22 8.29 3.39
CA PHE A 242 -15.52 6.87 3.24
C PHE A 242 -14.71 5.92 4.16
N ALA A 243 -13.81 6.48 4.97
CA ALA A 243 -13.17 5.73 6.04
C ALA A 243 -14.09 5.77 7.26
N THR A 244 -14.82 4.68 7.47
CA THR A 244 -15.49 4.41 8.74
C THR A 244 -16.68 5.33 9.05
N GLN A 245 -17.84 5.06 8.46
CA GLN A 245 -19.06 5.46 9.17
C GLN A 245 -19.10 4.63 10.46
N PRO A 246 -19.00 5.28 11.63
CA PRO A 246 -19.32 4.61 12.87
C PRO A 246 -20.79 4.20 12.79
N TYR A 247 -21.11 3.04 13.32
CA TYR A 247 -22.46 2.57 13.53
C TYR A 247 -23.31 3.72 14.09
N SER A 248 -24.18 4.31 13.27
CA SER A 248 -25.24 5.17 13.77
C SER A 248 -26.30 4.23 14.33
N GLU A 249 -26.28 4.09 15.62
CA GLU A 249 -27.41 3.59 16.37
C GLU A 249 -28.55 4.59 16.15
N HIS A 250 -29.47 4.29 15.23
CA HIS A 250 -30.80 4.88 15.27
C HIS A 250 -31.59 4.10 16.31
N GLU A 251 -31.66 4.70 17.49
CA GLU A 251 -32.67 4.38 18.47
C GLU A 251 -34.04 4.77 17.86
N ASP A 252 -34.78 3.79 17.36
CA ASP A 252 -36.24 3.91 17.23
C ASP A 252 -36.86 3.10 18.37
N GLU A 253 -37.17 3.83 19.41
CA GLU A 253 -38.08 3.39 20.46
C GLU A 253 -39.45 3.12 19.88
N THR A 254 -39.83 1.87 19.72
CA THR A 254 -41.21 1.39 20.04
C THR A 254 -41.11 -0.10 20.37
N ALA A 255 -40.88 -0.36 21.65
CA ALA A 255 -41.04 -1.68 22.21
C ALA A 255 -42.51 -2.08 22.19
N VAL A 256 -42.85 -3.06 21.36
CA VAL A 256 -43.98 -3.94 21.62
C VAL A 256 -43.38 -5.30 21.95
N MET A 257 -43.55 -5.70 23.21
CA MET A 257 -43.18 -7.02 23.72
C MET A 257 -43.92 -8.10 22.92
N ASP A 258 -43.20 -8.85 22.10
CA ASP A 258 -43.64 -10.16 21.68
C ASP A 258 -42.68 -11.21 22.27
N VAL A 259 -43.19 -11.86 23.33
CA VAL A 259 -42.52 -12.94 24.08
C VAL A 259 -42.69 -14.24 23.30
N PHE A 260 -41.87 -14.47 22.29
CA PHE A 260 -41.63 -15.81 21.76
C PHE A 260 -40.19 -15.91 21.21
N GLY A 261 -39.30 -16.56 21.96
CA GLY A 261 -38.16 -17.32 21.51
C GLY A 261 -37.22 -16.73 20.42
N HIS A 262 -36.90 -15.43 20.43
CA HIS A 262 -35.90 -14.86 19.55
C HIS A 262 -34.51 -15.15 20.09
N GLU A 263 -33.67 -15.79 19.28
CA GLU A 263 -32.25 -15.89 19.61
C GLU A 263 -31.62 -14.48 19.63
N PRO A 264 -30.70 -14.18 20.56
CA PRO A 264 -30.13 -12.82 20.72
C PRO A 264 -29.46 -12.24 19.49
N PHE A 265 -29.25 -13.04 18.43
CA PHE A 265 -28.60 -12.62 17.18
C PHE A 265 -29.56 -12.52 15.98
N ASP A 266 -30.86 -12.75 16.14
CA ASP A 266 -31.81 -12.75 15.02
C ASP A 266 -31.99 -11.38 14.37
N GLU A 267 -31.80 -10.30 15.13
CA GLU A 267 -31.86 -8.91 14.65
C GLU A 267 -30.53 -8.41 14.04
N LEU A 268 -29.44 -9.20 14.14
CA LEU A 268 -28.16 -8.81 13.59
C LEU A 268 -28.26 -8.59 12.08
N SER A 269 -28.05 -7.34 11.65
CA SER A 269 -28.08 -6.94 10.24
C SER A 269 -26.77 -7.34 9.55
N MET A 270 -26.86 -8.07 8.45
CA MET A 270 -25.73 -8.51 7.64
C MET A 270 -25.70 -7.75 6.31
N ALA A 271 -24.58 -7.09 6.02
CA ALA A 271 -24.35 -6.49 4.72
C ALA A 271 -23.95 -7.55 3.70
N LEU A 272 -24.73 -7.71 2.65
CA LEU A 272 -24.56 -8.71 1.61
C LEU A 272 -24.26 -8.04 0.27
N ASN A 273 -23.50 -8.76 -0.57
CA ASN A 273 -23.11 -8.30 -1.91
C ASN A 273 -23.70 -9.25 -2.95
N VAL A 274 -24.19 -8.69 -4.04
CA VAL A 274 -24.57 -9.47 -5.23
C VAL A 274 -23.47 -9.30 -6.28
N ARG A 275 -22.82 -10.43 -6.67
CA ARG A 275 -21.73 -10.45 -7.64
C ARG A 275 -22.09 -11.26 -8.86
N CYS A 276 -21.82 -10.74 -10.05
CA CYS A 276 -22.05 -11.48 -11.31
C CYS A 276 -20.79 -12.13 -11.87
N GLY A 277 -19.64 -11.95 -11.23
CA GLY A 277 -18.38 -12.57 -11.63
C GLY A 277 -17.17 -11.78 -11.21
N THR A 278 -16.05 -12.06 -11.88
CA THR A 278 -14.75 -11.47 -11.58
C THR A 278 -14.04 -11.07 -12.88
N LEU A 279 -13.48 -9.87 -12.92
CA LEU A 279 -12.56 -9.44 -13.95
C LEU A 279 -11.16 -9.93 -13.59
N ASN A 280 -10.54 -10.69 -14.47
CA ASN A 280 -9.15 -11.13 -14.33
C ASN A 280 -8.28 -10.27 -15.26
N LEU A 281 -7.59 -9.30 -14.68
CA LEU A 281 -6.77 -8.32 -15.40
C LEU A 281 -5.33 -8.40 -14.91
N THR A 282 -4.39 -8.13 -15.76
CA THR A 282 -3.03 -7.81 -15.35
C THR A 282 -2.91 -6.32 -14.99
N LEU A 283 -1.94 -5.99 -14.17
CA LEU A 283 -1.65 -4.60 -13.83
C LEU A 283 -1.31 -3.76 -15.07
N GLY A 284 -0.68 -4.38 -16.08
CA GLY A 284 -0.40 -3.75 -17.38
C GLY A 284 -1.67 -3.43 -18.15
N GLU A 285 -2.61 -4.38 -18.23
CA GLU A 285 -3.93 -4.15 -18.84
C GLU A 285 -4.69 -3.05 -18.11
N LEU A 286 -4.71 -3.10 -16.78
CA LEU A 286 -5.39 -2.07 -15.95
C LEU A 286 -4.83 -0.66 -16.20
N ARG A 287 -3.49 -0.51 -16.35
CA ARG A 287 -2.85 0.77 -16.63
C ARG A 287 -3.15 1.31 -18.02
N ASN A 288 -3.45 0.42 -18.96
CA ASN A 288 -3.70 0.75 -20.38
C ASN A 288 -5.18 0.72 -20.74
N LEU A 289 -6.10 0.62 -19.76
CA LEU A 289 -7.52 0.69 -20.03
C LEU A 289 -7.89 2.03 -20.64
N ALA A 290 -8.81 1.97 -21.62
CA ALA A 290 -9.35 3.14 -22.28
C ALA A 290 -10.86 2.97 -22.50
N PRO A 291 -11.63 4.04 -22.68
CA PRO A 291 -13.01 3.96 -23.12
C PRO A 291 -13.12 3.14 -24.42
N GLY A 292 -14.13 2.28 -24.48
CA GLY A 292 -14.29 1.30 -25.57
C GLY A 292 -13.64 -0.06 -25.31
N ALA A 293 -12.84 -0.24 -24.25
CA ALA A 293 -12.28 -1.52 -23.89
C ALA A 293 -13.38 -2.52 -23.47
N VAL A 294 -13.25 -3.77 -23.90
CA VAL A 294 -14.17 -4.86 -23.57
C VAL A 294 -13.48 -5.88 -22.69
N LEU A 295 -13.98 -6.05 -21.49
CA LEU A 295 -13.41 -6.91 -20.45
C LEU A 295 -14.28 -8.15 -20.25
N GLY A 296 -13.67 -9.33 -20.26
CA GLY A 296 -14.38 -10.58 -19.98
C GLY A 296 -14.66 -10.71 -18.47
N VAL A 297 -15.92 -10.97 -18.12
CA VAL A 297 -16.35 -11.27 -16.74
C VAL A 297 -16.46 -12.80 -16.60
N ALA A 298 -15.58 -13.35 -15.78
CA ALA A 298 -15.56 -14.79 -15.51
C ALA A 298 -16.40 -15.13 -14.27
N GLY A 299 -17.00 -16.31 -14.23
CA GLY A 299 -17.64 -16.85 -13.04
C GLY A 299 -19.06 -17.36 -13.29
N TYR A 300 -20.04 -16.48 -13.42
CA TYR A 300 -21.44 -16.87 -13.55
C TYR A 300 -21.90 -16.90 -15.02
N ALA A 301 -22.94 -17.69 -15.27
CA ALA A 301 -23.61 -17.65 -16.56
C ALA A 301 -24.34 -16.30 -16.74
N PRO A 302 -24.55 -15.83 -17.98
CA PRO A 302 -25.33 -14.65 -18.26
C PRO A 302 -26.68 -14.62 -17.54
N GLY A 303 -27.04 -13.47 -16.96
CA GLY A 303 -28.29 -13.32 -16.20
C GLY A 303 -28.30 -14.00 -14.81
N THR A 304 -27.19 -14.59 -14.38
CA THR A 304 -27.07 -15.19 -13.05
C THR A 304 -26.07 -14.43 -12.18
N ALA A 305 -26.29 -14.47 -10.86
CA ALA A 305 -25.41 -13.85 -9.89
C ALA A 305 -25.38 -14.62 -8.58
N GLY A 306 -24.33 -14.41 -7.79
CA GLY A 306 -24.19 -14.99 -6.47
C GLY A 306 -24.48 -13.97 -5.38
N LEU A 307 -25.09 -14.40 -4.29
CA LEU A 307 -25.24 -13.67 -3.04
C LEU A 307 -24.06 -14.00 -2.12
N TYR A 308 -23.40 -12.98 -1.58
CA TYR A 308 -22.18 -13.13 -0.78
C TYR A 308 -22.25 -12.38 0.55
N TYR A 309 -21.64 -12.97 1.57
CA TYR A 309 -21.24 -12.27 2.80
C TYR A 309 -19.72 -12.26 2.88
N GLY A 310 -19.12 -11.07 2.71
CA GLY A 310 -17.69 -10.99 2.43
C GLY A 310 -17.32 -11.80 1.19
N ASP A 311 -16.42 -12.77 1.33
CA ASP A 311 -16.03 -13.69 0.24
C ASP A 311 -16.75 -15.04 0.29
N ARG A 312 -17.64 -15.23 1.26
CA ARG A 312 -18.39 -16.46 1.41
C ARG A 312 -19.66 -16.44 0.56
N PRO A 313 -19.83 -17.38 -0.39
CA PRO A 313 -21.07 -17.48 -1.16
C PRO A 313 -22.19 -18.04 -0.25
N LEU A 314 -23.33 -17.39 -0.27
CA LEU A 314 -24.53 -17.77 0.46
C LEU A 314 -25.60 -18.40 -0.45
N GLY A 315 -25.61 -18.03 -1.72
CA GLY A 315 -26.58 -18.55 -2.66
C GLY A 315 -26.32 -18.10 -4.10
N LEU A 316 -27.12 -18.65 -4.99
CA LEU A 316 -27.15 -18.35 -6.42
C LEU A 316 -28.56 -17.96 -6.82
N GLY A 317 -28.68 -17.02 -7.76
CA GLY A 317 -29.96 -16.60 -8.28
C GLY A 317 -29.88 -16.07 -9.71
N GLN A 318 -31.04 -15.75 -10.26
CA GLN A 318 -31.21 -15.07 -11.52
C GLN A 318 -31.42 -13.57 -11.28
N LEU A 319 -30.80 -12.76 -12.12
CA LEU A 319 -31.05 -11.32 -12.11
C LEU A 319 -32.45 -11.02 -12.64
N VAL A 320 -33.19 -10.21 -11.91
CA VAL A 320 -34.55 -9.82 -12.25
C VAL A 320 -34.71 -8.31 -12.11
N GLU A 321 -35.68 -7.74 -12.81
CA GLU A 321 -36.11 -6.38 -12.62
C GLU A 321 -37.38 -6.35 -11.78
N VAL A 322 -37.36 -5.51 -10.73
CA VAL A 322 -38.51 -5.29 -9.85
C VAL A 322 -38.77 -3.77 -9.80
N ASP A 323 -39.83 -3.34 -10.44
CA ASP A 323 -40.24 -1.92 -10.50
C ASP A 323 -39.08 -0.98 -10.94
N GLY A 324 -38.35 -1.36 -11.98
CA GLY A 324 -37.19 -0.62 -12.50
C GLY A 324 -35.88 -0.78 -11.69
N ARG A 325 -35.91 -1.58 -10.61
CA ARG A 325 -34.74 -1.84 -9.76
C ARG A 325 -34.18 -3.24 -10.03
N LEU A 326 -32.85 -3.34 -9.96
CA LEU A 326 -32.18 -4.63 -10.06
C LEU A 326 -32.42 -5.46 -8.79
N GLY A 327 -32.79 -6.73 -8.98
CA GLY A 327 -33.00 -7.71 -7.93
C GLY A 327 -32.35 -9.04 -8.26
N LEU A 328 -32.30 -9.93 -7.26
CA LEU A 328 -31.80 -11.29 -7.37
C LEU A 328 -32.91 -12.26 -6.94
N GLN A 329 -33.46 -13.05 -7.87
CA GLN A 329 -34.35 -14.16 -7.55
C GLN A 329 -33.52 -15.37 -7.19
N MET A 330 -33.61 -15.85 -5.96
CA MET A 330 -32.82 -16.98 -5.47
C MET A 330 -33.21 -18.26 -6.18
N SER A 331 -32.23 -18.92 -6.81
CA SER A 331 -32.38 -20.26 -7.37
C SER A 331 -31.92 -21.33 -6.37
N ARG A 332 -30.92 -21.05 -5.59
CA ARG A 332 -30.32 -21.97 -4.63
C ARG A 332 -29.70 -21.22 -3.45
N VAL A 333 -29.97 -21.73 -2.25
CA VAL A 333 -29.31 -21.29 -0.99
C VAL A 333 -28.26 -22.35 -0.64
N ILE A 334 -27.01 -21.88 -0.33
CA ILE A 334 -25.83 -22.76 -0.18
C ILE A 334 -25.49 -23.00 1.31
N PHE A 335 -25.84 -22.11 2.22
CA PHE A 335 -25.59 -22.31 3.64
C PHE A 335 -26.58 -23.37 4.20
N SER A 336 -26.03 -24.35 4.91
CA SER A 336 -26.84 -25.33 5.63
C SER A 336 -27.52 -24.69 6.85
N ARG A 337 -28.78 -25.07 7.09
CA ARG A 337 -29.52 -24.75 8.32
C ARG A 337 -28.91 -25.41 9.53
#